data_a423d6b671e77934982f1b0c2437ce6f
#
_entry.id   a423d6b671e77934982f1b0c2437ce6f
#
_cell.length_a   1.000
_cell.length_b   1.000
_cell.length_c   1.000
_cell.angle_alpha   90.00
_cell.angle_beta   90.00
_cell.angle_gamma   90.00
#
_symmetry.space_group_name_H-M   'P 1'
#
loop_
_entity.id
_entity.type
_entity.pdbx_description
1 polymer ?
#
loop_
_entity_poly.entity_id
_entity_poly.type
_entity_poly.pdbx_seq_one_letter_code
_entity_poly.pdbx_strand_id
1 'polypeptide(L)'
;MIVVVAECEAGAVSEASLECVEEARDLVGALGCTVHVLLPGHAVAATAPLLAAHGADHVTLLEHPALAAFSADLWLAALEPPLRALAPRLVLAPDSGHARAWLPRLALRLPAPLVTRCVALWPGADGQLELTRPAHSGAQHERLVCPGAPTILATFAPGARGLGRPDHARQAQVERRTPDLTGAHGRDQTHGRLPPNPRTVDISEAERVIAGGLGVGSPEGLELLWQLADQLGAAVGGTRVIADRGWLPFERQIGSTGKTIAPQFYLAVGISGASQHTSGITGSETVVVINSDRTAPMFGFADLGLVGDLHRIVPELLRLLNTDAVTR
;
A
#
# COMPACT_ATOMS: atom_id res chain seq x y z
N MET A 1 -3.12 -16.89 19.76
CA MET A 1 -3.96 -16.35 18.67
C MET A 1 -3.36 -15.05 18.17
N ILE A 2 -3.35 -14.84 16.86
CA ILE A 2 -3.04 -13.56 16.21
C ILE A 2 -4.35 -13.00 15.67
N VAL A 3 -4.62 -11.74 15.92
CA VAL A 3 -5.76 -11.03 15.34
C VAL A 3 -5.26 -10.06 14.26
N VAL A 4 -5.81 -10.16 13.07
CA VAL A 4 -5.60 -9.19 11.99
C VAL A 4 -6.84 -8.29 11.90
N VAL A 5 -6.64 -6.99 11.98
CA VAL A 5 -7.71 -6.02 11.68
C VAL A 5 -7.58 -5.63 10.22
N ALA A 6 -8.49 -6.17 9.40
CA ALA A 6 -8.49 -5.92 7.97
C ALA A 6 -9.30 -4.68 7.62
N GLU A 7 -8.95 -4.07 6.49
CA GLU A 7 -9.61 -2.90 5.92
C GLU A 7 -10.30 -3.28 4.60
N CYS A 8 -11.52 -2.82 4.45
CA CYS A 8 -12.31 -3.01 3.25
C CYS A 8 -12.73 -1.66 2.69
N GLU A 9 -12.57 -1.50 1.39
CA GLU A 9 -12.90 -0.30 0.67
C GLU A 9 -13.73 -0.63 -0.55
N ALA A 10 -14.85 0.05 -0.74
CA ALA A 10 -15.78 -0.19 -1.86
C ALA A 10 -16.17 -1.68 -2.04
N GLY A 11 -16.25 -2.44 -0.93
CA GLY A 11 -16.58 -3.86 -0.97
C GLY A 11 -15.43 -4.81 -1.25
N ALA A 12 -14.20 -4.30 -1.42
CA ALA A 12 -12.99 -5.10 -1.61
C ALA A 12 -12.05 -4.99 -0.40
N VAL A 13 -11.44 -6.09 0.01
CA VAL A 13 -10.38 -6.08 1.03
C VAL A 13 -9.12 -5.49 0.42
N SER A 14 -8.44 -4.61 1.15
CA SER A 14 -7.18 -4.03 0.68
C SER A 14 -6.07 -5.10 0.59
N GLU A 15 -5.22 -5.01 -0.43
CA GLU A 15 -4.08 -5.92 -0.58
C GLU A 15 -3.17 -5.92 0.65
N ALA A 16 -2.92 -4.76 1.23
CA ALA A 16 -2.15 -4.64 2.48
C ALA A 16 -2.79 -5.40 3.66
N SER A 17 -4.13 -5.52 3.70
CA SER A 17 -4.79 -6.36 4.70
C SER A 17 -4.59 -7.85 4.42
N LEU A 18 -4.60 -8.25 3.16
CA LEU A 18 -4.31 -9.64 2.76
C LEU A 18 -2.86 -10.02 3.07
N GLU A 19 -1.90 -9.12 2.84
CA GLU A 19 -0.50 -9.30 3.26
C GLU A 19 -0.40 -9.52 4.78
N CYS A 20 -1.14 -8.76 5.60
CA CYS A 20 -1.19 -8.96 7.04
C CYS A 20 -1.74 -10.34 7.42
N VAL A 21 -2.75 -10.84 6.70
CA VAL A 21 -3.31 -12.18 6.95
C VAL A 21 -2.29 -13.26 6.62
N GLU A 22 -1.58 -13.15 5.51
CA GLU A 22 -0.53 -14.09 5.12
C GLU A 22 0.68 -14.05 6.06
N GLU A 23 1.12 -12.86 6.49
CA GLU A 23 2.19 -12.71 7.47
C GLU A 23 1.80 -13.38 8.81
N ALA A 24 0.56 -13.17 9.26
CA ALA A 24 0.03 -13.84 10.44
C ALA A 24 -0.01 -15.36 10.28
N ARG A 25 -0.43 -15.86 9.11
CA ARG A 25 -0.48 -17.30 8.80
C ARG A 25 0.90 -17.95 8.87
N ASP A 26 1.94 -17.29 8.37
CA ASP A 26 3.29 -17.84 8.39
C ASP A 26 3.85 -17.93 9.82
N LEU A 27 3.45 -17.01 10.68
CA LEU A 27 3.80 -17.04 12.10
C LEU A 27 3.10 -18.16 12.89
N VAL A 28 1.84 -18.50 12.57
CA VAL A 28 1.06 -19.44 13.39
C VAL A 28 1.63 -20.85 13.37
N GLY A 29 2.29 -21.26 12.27
CA GLY A 29 2.94 -22.57 12.19
C GLY A 29 4.01 -22.76 13.25
N ALA A 30 4.78 -21.73 13.55
CA ALA A 30 5.83 -21.75 14.57
C ALA A 30 5.30 -21.44 15.98
N LEU A 31 4.20 -20.72 16.12
CA LEU A 31 3.64 -20.28 17.39
C LEU A 31 2.52 -21.19 17.93
N GLY A 32 2.08 -22.18 17.15
CA GLY A 32 1.00 -23.11 17.54
C GLY A 32 -0.33 -22.39 17.84
N CYS A 33 -0.69 -21.38 17.07
CA CYS A 33 -1.88 -20.55 17.30
C CYS A 33 -2.75 -20.43 16.03
N THR A 34 -3.78 -19.59 16.03
CA THR A 34 -4.71 -19.37 14.91
C THR A 34 -4.71 -17.91 14.45
N VAL A 35 -5.09 -17.68 13.19
CA VAL A 35 -5.33 -16.35 12.61
C VAL A 35 -6.81 -16.02 12.69
N HIS A 36 -7.14 -14.97 13.40
CA HIS A 36 -8.50 -14.43 13.50
C HIS A 36 -8.55 -13.05 12.85
N VAL A 37 -9.40 -12.87 11.85
CA VAL A 37 -9.59 -11.58 11.18
C VAL A 37 -10.80 -10.88 11.77
N LEU A 38 -10.63 -9.63 12.19
CA LEU A 38 -11.72 -8.68 12.47
C LEU A 38 -11.86 -7.73 11.31
N LEU A 39 -13.05 -7.64 10.72
CA LEU A 39 -13.34 -6.75 9.60
C LEU A 39 -14.50 -5.81 9.95
N PRO A 40 -14.22 -4.56 10.36
CA PRO A 40 -15.24 -3.54 10.53
C PRO A 40 -15.73 -3.03 9.18
N GLY A 41 -17.06 -2.86 9.03
CA GLY A 41 -17.61 -2.31 7.79
C GLY A 41 -19.14 -2.40 7.70
N HIS A 42 -19.64 -2.19 6.50
CA HIS A 42 -21.04 -2.36 6.15
C HIS A 42 -21.14 -3.19 4.86
N ALA A 43 -22.00 -4.21 4.86
CA ALA A 43 -22.18 -5.14 3.75
C ALA A 43 -20.87 -5.82 3.26
N VAL A 44 -19.99 -6.21 4.20
CA VAL A 44 -18.65 -6.78 3.89
C VAL A 44 -18.63 -8.31 3.80
N ALA A 45 -19.78 -8.98 3.86
CA ALA A 45 -19.87 -10.44 3.93
C ALA A 45 -19.23 -11.18 2.74
N ALA A 46 -19.26 -10.58 1.55
CA ALA A 46 -18.69 -11.17 0.33
C ALA A 46 -17.15 -11.31 0.39
N THR A 47 -16.49 -10.65 1.33
CA THR A 47 -15.02 -10.65 1.44
C THR A 47 -14.46 -11.84 2.23
N ALA A 48 -15.28 -12.50 3.05
CA ALA A 48 -14.83 -13.57 3.93
C ALA A 48 -14.14 -14.75 3.20
N PRO A 49 -14.60 -15.22 2.03
CA PRO A 49 -13.91 -16.28 1.30
C PRO A 49 -12.49 -15.89 0.88
N LEU A 50 -12.27 -14.62 0.50
CA LEU A 50 -10.95 -14.13 0.12
C LEU A 50 -10.00 -14.11 1.32
N LEU A 51 -10.46 -13.65 2.49
CA LEU A 51 -9.69 -13.67 3.73
C LEU A 51 -9.32 -15.11 4.12
N ALA A 52 -10.24 -16.06 3.98
CA ALA A 52 -9.98 -17.48 4.21
C ALA A 52 -8.91 -18.02 3.26
N ALA A 53 -9.00 -17.70 1.97
CA ALA A 53 -8.06 -18.15 0.94
C ALA A 53 -6.62 -17.65 1.19
N HIS A 54 -6.46 -16.49 1.85
CA HIS A 54 -5.15 -15.96 2.25
C HIS A 54 -4.68 -16.42 3.63
N GLY A 55 -5.49 -17.17 4.39
CA GLY A 55 -4.98 -17.84 5.58
C GLY A 55 -5.74 -17.59 6.89
N ALA A 56 -6.86 -16.88 6.87
CA ALA A 56 -7.69 -16.73 8.06
C ALA A 56 -8.32 -18.07 8.47
N ASP A 57 -8.29 -18.38 9.77
CA ASP A 57 -9.00 -19.52 10.36
C ASP A 57 -10.39 -19.09 10.85
N HIS A 58 -10.48 -17.87 11.37
CA HIS A 58 -11.72 -17.24 11.83
C HIS A 58 -11.86 -15.86 11.23
N VAL A 59 -13.07 -15.48 10.83
CA VAL A 59 -13.41 -14.14 10.33
C VAL A 59 -14.62 -13.64 11.11
N THR A 60 -14.45 -12.56 11.87
CA THR A 60 -15.57 -11.84 12.48
C THR A 60 -15.84 -10.56 11.69
N LEU A 61 -16.99 -10.50 11.06
CA LEU A 61 -17.49 -9.34 10.38
C LEU A 61 -18.21 -8.44 11.40
N LEU A 62 -17.66 -7.27 11.66
CA LEU A 62 -18.25 -6.27 12.55
C LEU A 62 -19.10 -5.33 11.71
N GLU A 63 -20.36 -5.74 11.46
CA GLU A 63 -21.23 -5.07 10.50
C GLU A 63 -22.17 -4.06 11.18
N HIS A 64 -22.07 -2.80 10.76
CA HIS A 64 -22.99 -1.74 11.17
C HIS A 64 -23.06 -0.65 10.09
N PRO A 65 -24.25 -0.05 9.79
CA PRO A 65 -24.36 1.02 8.78
C PRO A 65 -23.43 2.21 9.04
N ALA A 66 -23.20 2.59 10.31
CA ALA A 66 -22.30 3.67 10.67
C ALA A 66 -20.82 3.37 10.37
N LEU A 67 -20.47 2.12 10.06
CA LEU A 67 -19.11 1.71 9.65
C LEU A 67 -18.95 1.66 8.12
N ALA A 68 -19.96 2.13 7.35
CA ALA A 68 -19.88 2.22 5.88
C ALA A 68 -18.76 3.18 5.43
N ALA A 69 -18.48 4.20 6.22
CA ALA A 69 -17.33 5.09 6.06
C ALA A 69 -16.42 4.97 7.28
N PHE A 70 -15.12 5.15 7.08
CA PHE A 70 -14.17 5.11 8.18
C PHE A 70 -14.39 6.29 9.15
N SER A 71 -14.43 5.97 10.42
CA SER A 71 -14.30 6.91 11.54
C SER A 71 -13.47 6.24 12.63
N ALA A 72 -12.40 6.89 13.06
CA ALA A 72 -11.51 6.33 14.07
C ALA A 72 -12.21 6.08 15.41
N ASP A 73 -13.16 6.92 15.79
CA ASP A 73 -13.92 6.77 17.03
C ASP A 73 -14.86 5.56 16.96
N LEU A 74 -15.55 5.38 15.83
CA LEU A 74 -16.47 4.25 15.62
C LEU A 74 -15.72 2.93 15.48
N TRP A 75 -14.56 2.93 14.79
CA TRP A 75 -13.71 1.75 14.69
C TRP A 75 -13.17 1.32 16.05
N LEU A 76 -12.73 2.26 16.89
CA LEU A 76 -12.30 1.95 18.24
C LEU A 76 -13.42 1.33 19.08
N ALA A 77 -14.64 1.88 19.00
CA ALA A 77 -15.78 1.34 19.70
C ALA A 77 -16.14 -0.07 19.24
N ALA A 78 -16.04 -0.34 17.93
CA ALA A 78 -16.32 -1.66 17.37
C ALA A 78 -15.23 -2.69 17.68
N LEU A 79 -13.95 -2.29 17.69
CA LEU A 79 -12.81 -3.20 17.80
C LEU A 79 -12.37 -3.50 19.25
N GLU A 80 -12.47 -2.52 20.16
CA GLU A 80 -11.98 -2.68 21.53
C GLU A 80 -12.66 -3.85 22.28
N PRO A 81 -13.99 -4.01 22.29
CA PRO A 81 -14.65 -5.09 23.02
C PRO A 81 -14.21 -6.50 22.56
N PRO A 82 -14.25 -6.84 21.25
CA PRO A 82 -13.80 -8.16 20.82
C PRO A 82 -12.30 -8.38 21.04
N LEU A 83 -11.45 -7.36 20.89
CA LEU A 83 -10.01 -7.50 21.16
C LEU A 83 -9.71 -7.75 22.63
N ARG A 84 -10.44 -7.11 23.56
CA ARG A 84 -10.34 -7.40 25.00
C ARG A 84 -10.77 -8.83 25.31
N ALA A 85 -11.86 -9.29 24.71
CA ALA A 85 -12.39 -10.64 24.94
C ALA A 85 -11.48 -11.74 24.38
N LEU A 86 -10.90 -11.52 23.21
CA LEU A 86 -9.99 -12.44 22.54
C LEU A 86 -8.61 -12.49 23.19
N ALA A 87 -8.18 -11.40 23.83
CA ALA A 87 -6.85 -11.24 24.44
C ALA A 87 -5.72 -11.79 23.54
N PRO A 88 -5.59 -11.29 22.29
CA PRO A 88 -4.65 -11.84 21.33
C PRO A 88 -3.21 -11.53 21.74
N ARG A 89 -2.29 -12.39 21.33
CA ARG A 89 -0.86 -12.16 21.50
C ARG A 89 -0.34 -11.04 20.60
N LEU A 90 -0.90 -10.95 19.39
CA LEU A 90 -0.60 -9.91 18.40
C LEU A 90 -1.89 -9.40 17.79
N VAL A 91 -2.01 -8.08 17.70
CA VAL A 91 -2.96 -7.39 16.82
C VAL A 91 -2.16 -6.79 15.68
N LEU A 92 -2.41 -7.24 14.46
CA LEU A 92 -1.74 -6.78 13.25
C LEU A 92 -2.72 -6.00 12.37
N ALA A 93 -2.30 -4.87 11.84
CA ALA A 93 -3.08 -4.07 10.90
C ALA A 93 -2.16 -3.58 9.77
N PRO A 94 -2.67 -3.27 8.57
CA PRO A 94 -1.86 -2.61 7.54
C PRO A 94 -1.40 -1.24 8.02
N ASP A 95 -0.21 -0.78 7.61
CA ASP A 95 0.28 0.57 7.92
C ASP A 95 -0.39 1.61 7.02
N SER A 96 -1.68 1.80 7.24
CA SER A 96 -2.57 2.69 6.50
C SER A 96 -2.84 4.00 7.24
N GLY A 97 -3.44 4.97 6.54
CA GLY A 97 -3.97 6.18 7.16
C GLY A 97 -5.04 5.87 8.23
N HIS A 98 -5.87 4.85 8.01
CA HIS A 98 -6.86 4.41 8.98
C HIS A 98 -6.19 3.85 10.24
N ALA A 99 -5.26 2.90 10.10
CA ALA A 99 -4.56 2.31 11.24
C ALA A 99 -3.83 3.34 12.09
N ARG A 100 -3.19 4.32 11.46
CA ARG A 100 -2.52 5.44 12.16
C ARG A 100 -3.48 6.30 12.99
N ALA A 101 -4.77 6.36 12.63
CA ALA A 101 -5.76 7.15 13.36
C ALA A 101 -6.35 6.41 14.59
N TRP A 102 -6.53 5.09 14.53
CA TRP A 102 -7.18 4.35 15.61
C TRP A 102 -6.22 3.50 16.47
N LEU A 103 -5.19 2.88 15.88
CA LEU A 103 -4.35 1.91 16.58
C LEU A 103 -3.54 2.49 17.75
N PRO A 104 -2.95 3.71 17.67
CA PRO A 104 -2.28 4.30 18.84
C PRO A 104 -3.23 4.57 20.01
N ARG A 105 -4.48 4.90 19.70
CA ARG A 105 -5.51 5.13 20.73
C ARG A 105 -5.95 3.81 21.38
N LEU A 106 -6.02 2.72 20.59
CA LEU A 106 -6.27 1.39 21.12
C LEU A 106 -5.11 0.93 22.01
N ALA A 107 -3.86 1.21 21.63
CA ALA A 107 -2.67 0.85 22.41
C ALA A 107 -2.73 1.41 23.84
N LEU A 108 -3.20 2.64 23.99
CA LEU A 108 -3.42 3.23 25.32
C LEU A 108 -4.55 2.57 26.09
N ARG A 109 -5.61 2.15 25.42
CA ARG A 109 -6.78 1.52 26.05
C ARG A 109 -6.52 0.06 26.48
N LEU A 110 -5.70 -0.66 25.72
CA LEU A 110 -5.31 -2.05 26.01
C LEU A 110 -4.00 -2.18 26.79
N PRO A 111 -3.40 -1.12 27.34
CA PRO A 111 -2.01 -0.93 27.79
C PRO A 111 -1.01 -1.87 27.10
N ALA A 112 -0.95 -1.80 25.77
CA ALA A 112 -0.14 -2.67 24.93
C ALA A 112 0.92 -1.88 24.16
N PRO A 113 2.15 -2.38 24.00
CA PRO A 113 3.14 -1.75 23.13
C PRO A 113 2.66 -1.73 21.68
N LEU A 114 2.99 -0.65 20.96
CA LEU A 114 2.71 -0.49 19.54
C LEU A 114 4.01 -0.35 18.77
N VAL A 115 4.21 -1.24 17.79
CA VAL A 115 5.33 -1.18 16.83
C VAL A 115 4.77 -0.88 15.44
N THR A 116 5.22 0.23 14.84
CA THR A 116 4.70 0.67 13.55
C THR A 116 5.65 0.36 12.40
N ARG A 117 5.09 0.18 11.19
CA ARG A 117 5.84 -0.02 9.95
C ARG A 117 6.72 -1.26 9.95
N CYS A 118 6.25 -2.35 10.53
CA CYS A 118 6.97 -3.63 10.46
C CYS A 118 7.06 -4.11 9.00
N VAL A 119 8.20 -4.66 8.64
CA VAL A 119 8.44 -5.27 7.32
C VAL A 119 8.64 -6.78 7.41
N ALA A 120 8.82 -7.31 8.61
CA ALA A 120 8.89 -8.75 8.88
C ALA A 120 8.59 -9.03 10.35
N LEU A 121 8.02 -10.21 10.60
CA LEU A 121 7.70 -10.73 11.93
C LEU A 121 8.28 -12.14 12.06
N TRP A 122 8.93 -12.44 13.18
CA TRP A 122 9.59 -13.72 13.40
C TRP A 122 9.25 -14.31 14.76
N PRO A 123 9.14 -15.64 14.87
CA PRO A 123 9.11 -16.30 16.15
C PRO A 123 10.53 -16.30 16.76
N GLY A 124 10.72 -15.65 17.90
CA GLY A 124 11.98 -15.65 18.63
C GLY A 124 12.22 -16.98 19.38
N ALA A 125 13.46 -17.18 19.83
CA ALA A 125 13.92 -18.44 20.44
C ALA A 125 13.11 -18.88 21.68
N ASP A 126 12.65 -17.94 22.49
CA ASP A 126 11.86 -18.21 23.71
C ASP A 126 10.35 -18.12 23.48
N GLY A 127 9.92 -18.30 22.22
CA GLY A 127 8.54 -18.08 21.84
C GLY A 127 8.12 -16.62 21.88
N GLN A 128 9.00 -15.67 22.10
CA GLN A 128 8.71 -14.24 21.96
C GLN A 128 8.50 -13.88 20.50
N LEU A 129 7.84 -12.77 20.25
CA LEU A 129 7.66 -12.23 18.91
C LEU A 129 8.73 -11.18 18.66
N GLU A 130 9.47 -11.33 17.55
CA GLU A 130 10.43 -10.35 17.05
C GLU A 130 9.81 -9.58 15.89
N LEU A 131 9.86 -8.27 15.96
CA LEU A 131 9.33 -7.37 14.93
C LEU A 131 10.47 -6.59 14.29
N THR A 132 10.55 -6.62 12.97
CA THR A 132 11.58 -5.89 12.23
C THR A 132 10.95 -4.70 11.54
N ARG A 133 11.55 -3.52 11.68
CA ARG A 133 11.11 -2.31 10.97
C ARG A 133 12.29 -1.51 10.43
N PRO A 134 12.09 -0.70 9.38
CA PRO A 134 13.09 0.22 8.89
C PRO A 134 13.40 1.32 9.92
N ALA A 135 14.68 1.65 10.04
CA ALA A 135 15.20 2.75 10.86
C ALA A 135 16.12 3.65 10.01
N HIS A 136 16.38 4.86 10.46
CA HIS A 136 17.27 5.81 9.78
C HIS A 136 16.92 5.99 8.28
N SER A 137 15.67 6.30 8.00
CA SER A 137 15.16 6.48 6.62
C SER A 137 15.36 5.25 5.72
N GLY A 138 15.30 4.05 6.29
CA GLY A 138 15.47 2.79 5.56
C GLY A 138 16.91 2.31 5.38
N ALA A 139 17.89 3.07 5.88
CA ALA A 139 19.31 2.69 5.81
C ALA A 139 19.65 1.48 6.72
N GLN A 140 18.84 1.22 7.72
CA GLN A 140 19.02 0.13 8.68
C GLN A 140 17.68 -0.51 8.99
N HIS A 141 17.73 -1.74 9.50
CA HIS A 141 16.59 -2.40 10.11
C HIS A 141 16.86 -2.60 11.60
N GLU A 142 15.89 -2.26 12.43
CA GLU A 142 15.92 -2.58 13.84
C GLU A 142 15.00 -3.77 14.13
N ARG A 143 15.45 -4.65 15.01
CA ARG A 143 14.68 -5.79 15.48
C ARG A 143 14.24 -5.52 16.91
N LEU A 144 12.95 -5.57 17.15
CA LEU A 144 12.31 -5.21 18.40
C LEU A 144 11.66 -6.42 19.03
N VAL A 145 11.74 -6.49 20.36
CA VAL A 145 11.00 -7.45 21.19
C VAL A 145 10.25 -6.67 22.26
N CYS A 146 9.11 -7.21 22.71
CA CYS A 146 8.29 -6.62 23.76
C CYS A 146 8.19 -7.60 24.94
N PRO A 147 9.22 -7.72 25.79
CA PRO A 147 9.24 -8.70 26.87
C PRO A 147 8.09 -8.49 27.85
N GLY A 148 7.40 -9.58 28.22
CA GLY A 148 6.33 -9.55 29.21
C GLY A 148 5.02 -8.90 28.75
N ALA A 149 4.94 -8.41 27.52
CA ALA A 149 3.69 -7.86 26.99
C ALA A 149 2.71 -9.00 26.65
N PRO A 150 1.51 -9.04 27.25
CA PRO A 150 0.52 -10.08 26.94
C PRO A 150 -0.05 -9.92 25.54
N THR A 151 -0.15 -8.69 25.08
CA THR A 151 -0.61 -8.30 23.73
C THR A 151 0.36 -7.30 23.13
N ILE A 152 0.72 -7.46 21.88
CA ILE A 152 1.49 -6.49 21.08
C ILE A 152 0.59 -5.99 19.96
N LEU A 153 0.61 -4.69 19.69
CA LEU A 153 -0.01 -4.12 18.51
C LEU A 153 1.07 -3.79 17.48
N ALA A 154 0.81 -4.09 16.21
CA ALA A 154 1.76 -3.78 15.15
C ALA A 154 1.05 -3.31 13.88
N THR A 155 1.71 -2.42 13.11
CA THR A 155 1.33 -2.17 11.72
C THR A 155 2.36 -2.80 10.79
N PHE A 156 1.89 -3.38 9.68
CA PHE A 156 2.72 -4.00 8.66
C PHE A 156 2.76 -3.13 7.40
N ALA A 157 3.96 -2.88 6.91
CA ALA A 157 4.17 -1.98 5.76
C ALA A 157 3.62 -2.64 4.48
N PRO A 158 2.77 -1.95 3.72
CA PRO A 158 2.29 -2.44 2.44
C PRO A 158 3.44 -2.76 1.47
N GLY A 159 3.33 -3.87 0.73
CA GLY A 159 4.34 -4.32 -0.22
C GLY A 159 5.60 -4.94 0.40
N ALA A 160 5.71 -5.00 1.74
CA ALA A 160 6.91 -5.55 2.39
C ALA A 160 7.08 -7.05 2.16
N ARG A 161 5.99 -7.75 1.97
CA ARG A 161 5.94 -9.20 1.75
C ARG A 161 5.50 -9.54 0.32
N GLY A 162 4.55 -8.77 -0.23
CA GLY A 162 3.77 -9.12 -1.41
C GLY A 162 2.73 -10.21 -1.13
N LEU A 163 1.82 -10.42 -2.06
CA LEU A 163 0.77 -11.42 -1.96
C LEU A 163 1.20 -12.76 -2.56
N GLY A 164 0.95 -13.83 -1.81
CA GLY A 164 1.04 -15.19 -2.30
C GLY A 164 -0.18 -15.58 -3.15
N ARG A 165 -0.16 -16.80 -3.70
CA ARG A 165 -1.32 -17.35 -4.38
C ARG A 165 -2.39 -17.74 -3.36
N PRO A 166 -3.65 -17.30 -3.52
CA PRO A 166 -4.75 -17.66 -2.64
C PRO A 166 -5.07 -19.17 -2.76
N ASP A 167 -5.32 -19.80 -1.63
CA ASP A 167 -5.85 -21.18 -1.59
C ASP A 167 -7.38 -21.13 -1.47
N HIS A 168 -8.06 -21.16 -2.59
CA HIS A 168 -9.53 -21.11 -2.65
C HIS A 168 -10.24 -22.35 -2.06
N ALA A 169 -9.50 -23.44 -1.75
CA ALA A 169 -10.07 -24.60 -1.06
C ALA A 169 -10.17 -24.37 0.46
N ARG A 170 -9.44 -23.38 0.98
CA ARG A 170 -9.44 -23.05 2.39
C ARG A 170 -10.75 -22.39 2.82
N GLN A 171 -11.27 -22.79 3.98
CA GLN A 171 -12.46 -22.23 4.58
C GLN A 171 -12.13 -21.68 5.96
N ALA A 172 -12.78 -20.59 6.35
CA ALA A 172 -12.72 -20.02 7.67
C ALA A 172 -14.06 -20.16 8.38
N GLN A 173 -14.03 -20.17 9.72
CA GLN A 173 -15.25 -19.98 10.49
C GLN A 173 -15.64 -18.50 10.42
N VAL A 174 -16.82 -18.21 9.86
CA VAL A 174 -17.31 -16.84 9.67
C VAL A 174 -18.40 -16.54 10.68
N GLU A 175 -18.21 -15.49 11.45
CA GLU A 175 -19.19 -14.96 12.38
C GLU A 175 -19.55 -13.52 11.99
N ARG A 176 -20.85 -13.17 12.08
CA ARG A 176 -21.31 -11.78 11.94
C ARG A 176 -21.71 -11.25 13.30
N ARG A 177 -21.20 -10.09 13.65
CA ARG A 177 -21.54 -9.38 14.89
C ARG A 177 -21.89 -7.93 14.54
N THR A 178 -22.99 -7.45 15.10
CA THR A 178 -23.29 -6.01 15.08
C THR A 178 -22.66 -5.41 16.33
N PRO A 179 -21.65 -4.52 16.18
CA PRO A 179 -21.03 -3.89 17.33
C PRO A 179 -22.02 -2.91 17.98
N ASP A 180 -21.98 -2.82 19.31
CA ASP A 180 -22.70 -1.79 20.04
C ASP A 180 -21.94 -0.47 19.92
N LEU A 181 -22.48 0.46 19.16
CA LEU A 181 -21.95 1.79 18.96
C LEU A 181 -22.72 2.86 19.74
N THR A 182 -23.55 2.45 20.71
CA THR A 182 -24.33 3.36 21.56
C THR A 182 -23.39 4.27 22.34
N GLY A 183 -23.55 5.57 22.22
CA GLY A 183 -22.67 6.55 22.84
C GLY A 183 -21.33 6.78 22.16
N ALA A 184 -21.00 6.02 21.12
CA ALA A 184 -19.86 6.32 20.27
C ALA A 184 -20.27 7.39 19.23
N HIS A 185 -19.66 8.55 19.33
CA HIS A 185 -19.90 9.63 18.37
C HIS A 185 -18.62 9.83 17.55
N GLY A 186 -18.69 9.62 16.24
CA GLY A 186 -17.63 10.05 15.35
C GLY A 186 -17.49 11.55 15.41
N ARG A 187 -16.31 12.06 15.81
CA ARG A 187 -16.00 13.49 15.77
C ARG A 187 -15.68 13.96 14.37
N ASP A 188 -15.45 13.02 13.48
CA ASP A 188 -15.21 13.15 12.05
C ASP A 188 -16.44 12.64 11.27
N GLN A 189 -16.80 13.34 10.21
CA GLN A 189 -17.85 12.92 9.28
C GLN A 189 -17.27 12.87 7.88
N THR A 190 -17.33 11.68 7.26
CA THR A 190 -16.95 11.52 5.86
C THR A 190 -18.10 11.98 4.97
N HIS A 191 -17.94 13.13 4.31
CA HIS A 191 -18.92 13.66 3.37
C HIS A 191 -18.79 13.10 1.96
N GLY A 192 -17.67 12.48 1.64
CA GLY A 192 -17.40 11.90 0.33
C GLY A 192 -15.92 11.59 0.13
N ARG A 193 -15.61 10.98 -0.99
CA ARG A 193 -14.24 10.75 -1.45
C ARG A 193 -13.97 11.59 -2.68
N LEU A 194 -12.87 12.28 -2.66
CA LEU A 194 -12.32 12.89 -3.86
C LEU A 194 -11.30 11.88 -4.42
N PRO A 195 -11.47 11.43 -5.67
CA PRO A 195 -10.43 10.62 -6.29
C PRO A 195 -9.10 11.39 -6.26
N PRO A 196 -7.97 10.71 -6.05
CA PRO A 196 -6.68 11.37 -6.07
C PRO A 196 -6.51 12.05 -7.43
N ASN A 197 -6.13 13.33 -7.42
CA ASN A 197 -5.78 14.03 -8.65
C ASN A 197 -4.32 13.68 -8.98
N PRO A 198 -4.05 12.96 -10.09
CA PRO A 198 -2.69 12.58 -10.47
C PRO A 198 -1.72 13.76 -10.60
N ARG A 199 -2.25 14.96 -10.84
CA ARG A 199 -1.45 16.19 -10.93
C ARG A 199 -1.00 16.72 -9.57
N THR A 200 -1.68 16.38 -8.48
CA THR A 200 -1.41 16.90 -7.13
C THR A 200 -1.01 15.83 -6.11
N VAL A 201 -1.29 14.55 -6.38
CA VAL A 201 -0.89 13.44 -5.51
C VAL A 201 0.63 13.40 -5.34
N ASP A 202 1.09 13.01 -4.17
CA ASP A 202 2.51 12.73 -3.95
C ASP A 202 2.93 11.54 -4.83
N ILE A 203 4.00 11.70 -5.61
CA ILE A 203 4.44 10.65 -6.54
C ILE A 203 4.86 9.36 -5.84
N SER A 204 5.18 9.40 -4.55
CA SER A 204 5.46 8.19 -3.75
C SER A 204 4.22 7.37 -3.39
N GLU A 205 3.03 7.96 -3.56
CA GLU A 205 1.73 7.32 -3.31
C GLU A 205 0.98 6.98 -4.61
N ALA A 206 1.58 7.30 -5.76
CA ALA A 206 0.95 7.10 -7.05
C ALA A 206 1.13 5.64 -7.53
N GLU A 207 0.02 4.99 -7.90
CA GLU A 207 0.04 3.63 -8.48
C GLU A 207 0.70 3.59 -9.85
N ARG A 208 0.59 4.69 -10.62
CA ARG A 208 1.16 4.82 -11.97
C ARG A 208 1.95 6.11 -12.07
N VAL A 209 3.16 6.01 -12.57
CA VAL A 209 4.07 7.16 -12.74
C VAL A 209 4.63 7.20 -14.15
N ILE A 210 4.56 8.36 -14.78
CA ILE A 210 5.27 8.67 -16.03
C ILE A 210 6.38 9.63 -15.69
N ALA A 211 7.63 9.27 -15.98
CA ALA A 211 8.78 10.10 -15.66
C ALA A 211 9.49 10.60 -16.92
N GLY A 212 9.79 11.90 -16.93
CA GLY A 212 10.58 12.52 -17.96
C GLY A 212 12.06 12.65 -17.60
N GLY A 213 12.92 12.48 -18.59
CA GLY A 213 14.34 12.83 -18.51
C GLY A 213 14.70 13.99 -19.42
N LEU A 214 16.00 14.25 -19.58
CA LEU A 214 16.48 15.32 -20.46
C LEU A 214 16.03 15.13 -21.93
N GLY A 215 15.77 13.87 -22.34
CA GLY A 215 15.31 13.54 -23.68
C GLY A 215 13.96 14.14 -24.07
N VAL A 216 13.14 14.63 -23.10
CA VAL A 216 11.90 15.37 -23.42
C VAL A 216 12.17 16.71 -24.12
N GLY A 217 13.40 17.23 -24.05
CA GLY A 217 13.92 18.35 -24.82
C GLY A 217 13.51 19.74 -24.34
N SER A 218 12.28 19.91 -23.89
CA SER A 218 11.73 21.21 -23.47
C SER A 218 10.55 21.05 -22.49
N PRO A 219 10.06 22.13 -21.85
CA PRO A 219 8.82 22.12 -21.07
C PRO A 219 7.60 21.65 -21.88
N GLU A 220 7.55 21.99 -23.19
CA GLU A 220 6.47 21.56 -24.09
C GLU A 220 6.51 20.03 -24.31
N GLY A 221 7.72 19.44 -24.39
CA GLY A 221 7.89 17.99 -24.44
C GLY A 221 7.40 17.31 -23.15
N LEU A 222 7.55 17.98 -22.00
CA LEU A 222 7.00 17.48 -20.72
C LEU A 222 5.47 17.56 -20.69
N GLU A 223 4.84 18.55 -21.38
CA GLU A 223 3.38 18.64 -21.48
C GLU A 223 2.76 17.43 -22.20
N LEU A 224 3.47 16.83 -23.16
CA LEU A 224 3.05 15.56 -23.76
C LEU A 224 2.94 14.44 -22.72
N LEU A 225 3.85 14.42 -21.75
CA LEU A 225 3.80 13.43 -20.67
C LEU A 225 2.63 13.70 -19.71
N TRP A 226 2.28 14.96 -19.45
CA TRP A 226 1.10 15.30 -18.68
C TRP A 226 -0.19 14.85 -19.37
N GLN A 227 -0.29 15.06 -20.70
CA GLN A 227 -1.43 14.59 -21.48
C GLN A 227 -1.57 13.05 -21.42
N LEU A 228 -0.44 12.34 -21.55
CA LEU A 228 -0.45 10.88 -21.43
C LEU A 228 -0.82 10.43 -20.02
N ALA A 229 -0.34 11.14 -19.01
CA ALA A 229 -0.63 10.88 -17.61
C ALA A 229 -2.12 11.06 -17.29
N ASP A 230 -2.75 12.10 -17.82
CA ASP A 230 -4.20 12.32 -17.67
C ASP A 230 -5.02 11.17 -18.25
N GLN A 231 -4.61 10.64 -19.42
CA GLN A 231 -5.29 9.50 -20.05
C GLN A 231 -5.13 8.18 -19.26
N LEU A 232 -3.97 7.99 -18.62
CA LEU A 232 -3.64 6.77 -17.89
C LEU A 232 -3.95 6.86 -16.39
N GLY A 233 -4.42 8.00 -15.89
CA GLY A 233 -4.59 8.25 -14.46
C GLY A 233 -3.25 8.17 -13.70
N ALA A 234 -2.16 8.63 -14.34
CA ALA A 234 -0.81 8.54 -13.81
C ALA A 234 -0.32 9.88 -13.24
N ALA A 235 0.58 9.84 -12.27
CA ALA A 235 1.33 11.01 -11.84
C ALA A 235 2.55 11.25 -12.75
N VAL A 236 2.96 12.52 -12.90
CA VAL A 236 4.18 12.85 -13.63
C VAL A 236 5.31 13.14 -12.65
N GLY A 237 6.44 12.49 -12.86
CA GLY A 237 7.70 12.73 -12.17
C GLY A 237 8.84 12.95 -13.16
N GLY A 238 10.07 13.02 -12.64
CA GLY A 238 11.21 13.15 -13.52
C GLY A 238 12.56 13.08 -12.86
N THR A 239 13.60 13.12 -13.70
CA THR A 239 14.98 13.11 -13.24
C THR A 239 15.37 14.46 -12.63
N ARG A 240 16.42 14.46 -11.81
CA ARG A 240 17.00 15.67 -11.22
C ARG A 240 17.29 16.75 -12.27
N VAL A 241 17.78 16.37 -13.46
CA VAL A 241 18.17 17.31 -14.51
C VAL A 241 17.01 18.19 -14.96
N ILE A 242 15.79 17.65 -15.08
CA ILE A 242 14.62 18.45 -15.47
C ILE A 242 14.05 19.26 -14.31
N ALA A 243 14.22 18.79 -13.07
CA ALA A 243 13.88 19.56 -11.86
C ALA A 243 14.84 20.76 -11.70
N ASP A 244 16.15 20.56 -11.85
CA ASP A 244 17.16 21.63 -11.79
C ASP A 244 16.96 22.68 -12.88
N ARG A 245 16.35 22.33 -14.03
CA ARG A 245 15.96 23.27 -15.10
C ARG A 245 14.65 24.02 -14.82
N GLY A 246 13.97 23.69 -13.72
CA GLY A 246 12.67 24.28 -13.39
C GLY A 246 11.50 23.81 -14.26
N TRP A 247 11.67 22.71 -15.02
CA TRP A 247 10.58 22.14 -15.85
C TRP A 247 9.59 21.36 -14.99
N LEU A 248 10.06 20.85 -13.84
CA LEU A 248 9.28 20.06 -12.88
C LEU A 248 9.61 20.52 -11.46
N PRO A 249 8.61 20.59 -10.53
CA PRO A 249 8.86 20.86 -9.13
C PRO A 249 9.77 19.79 -8.47
N PHE A 250 10.61 20.18 -7.51
CA PHE A 250 11.52 19.26 -6.82
C PHE A 250 10.79 18.13 -6.07
N GLU A 251 9.57 18.36 -5.63
CA GLU A 251 8.72 17.38 -4.98
C GLU A 251 8.37 16.20 -5.90
N ARG A 252 8.56 16.37 -7.21
CA ARG A 252 8.34 15.35 -8.25
C ARG A 252 9.64 14.76 -8.80
N GLN A 253 10.78 15.11 -8.21
CA GLN A 253 12.06 14.52 -8.56
C GLN A 253 12.16 13.09 -8.03
N ILE A 254 12.60 12.16 -8.90
CA ILE A 254 12.80 10.74 -8.59
C ILE A 254 14.29 10.42 -8.58
N GLY A 255 14.72 9.69 -7.57
CA GLY A 255 16.11 9.23 -7.44
C GLY A 255 16.67 9.40 -6.04
N SER A 256 17.96 9.10 -5.86
CA SER A 256 18.66 9.12 -4.57
C SER A 256 18.62 10.45 -3.83
N THR A 257 18.47 11.57 -4.55
CA THR A 257 18.36 12.93 -3.97
C THR A 257 16.94 13.50 -4.06
N GLY A 258 15.99 12.71 -4.50
CA GLY A 258 14.58 13.02 -4.60
C GLY A 258 13.74 11.98 -3.85
N LYS A 259 12.64 11.58 -4.48
CA LYS A 259 11.74 10.57 -3.94
C LYS A 259 12.11 9.17 -4.43
N THR A 260 11.96 8.19 -3.56
CA THR A 260 11.94 6.77 -3.92
C THR A 260 10.48 6.37 -4.06
N ILE A 261 10.14 5.72 -5.16
CA ILE A 261 8.79 5.32 -5.53
C ILE A 261 8.73 3.82 -5.83
N ALA A 262 7.56 3.23 -5.66
CA ALA A 262 7.28 1.83 -5.94
C ALA A 262 5.90 1.68 -6.62
N PRO A 263 5.69 2.29 -7.80
CA PRO A 263 4.41 2.22 -8.49
C PRO A 263 4.21 0.83 -9.13
N GLN A 264 2.96 0.44 -9.36
CA GLN A 264 2.59 -0.73 -10.15
C GLN A 264 3.02 -0.56 -11.62
N PHE A 265 3.02 0.67 -12.13
CA PHE A 265 3.43 0.99 -13.50
C PHE A 265 4.32 2.22 -13.53
N TYR A 266 5.51 2.05 -14.09
CA TYR A 266 6.48 3.13 -14.28
C TYR A 266 6.87 3.26 -15.77
N LEU A 267 6.60 4.43 -16.37
CA LEU A 267 7.00 4.73 -17.74
C LEU A 267 8.13 5.75 -17.73
N ALA A 268 9.32 5.34 -18.15
CA ALA A 268 10.49 6.20 -18.32
C ALA A 268 10.59 6.73 -19.75
N VAL A 269 10.53 8.05 -19.93
CA VAL A 269 10.55 8.71 -21.24
C VAL A 269 11.76 9.62 -21.36
N GLY A 270 12.68 9.31 -22.27
CA GLY A 270 13.89 10.09 -22.50
C GLY A 270 14.83 10.16 -21.29
N ILE A 271 14.87 9.09 -20.48
CA ILE A 271 15.72 8.93 -19.31
C ILE A 271 16.90 8.04 -19.65
N SER A 272 18.13 8.48 -19.35
CA SER A 272 19.35 7.71 -19.62
C SER A 272 19.54 6.50 -18.69
N GLY A 273 19.06 6.59 -17.45
CA GLY A 273 19.20 5.48 -16.48
C GLY A 273 20.46 5.58 -15.61
N ALA A 274 20.88 6.79 -15.26
CA ALA A 274 21.93 6.98 -14.25
C ALA A 274 21.54 6.33 -12.92
N SER A 275 22.50 5.77 -12.19
CA SER A 275 22.27 5.03 -10.95
C SER A 275 21.53 5.85 -9.88
N GLN A 276 21.76 7.18 -9.87
CA GLN A 276 21.04 8.08 -8.96
C GLN A 276 19.53 8.11 -9.22
N HIS A 277 19.10 7.93 -10.46
CA HIS A 277 17.69 7.85 -10.81
C HIS A 277 17.13 6.45 -10.58
N THR A 278 17.84 5.42 -11.06
CA THR A 278 17.34 4.04 -11.00
C THR A 278 17.23 3.50 -9.57
N SER A 279 18.05 4.00 -8.63
CA SER A 279 17.89 3.68 -7.21
C SER A 279 16.55 4.14 -6.61
N GLY A 280 15.90 5.13 -7.22
CA GLY A 280 14.61 5.65 -6.78
C GLY A 280 13.39 4.89 -7.32
N ILE A 281 13.57 3.88 -8.18
CA ILE A 281 12.49 3.14 -8.85
C ILE A 281 12.56 1.62 -8.65
N THR A 282 13.48 1.13 -7.83
CA THR A 282 13.74 -0.32 -7.65
C THR A 282 12.55 -1.12 -7.16
N GLY A 283 11.55 -0.47 -6.57
CA GLY A 283 10.31 -1.11 -6.13
C GLY A 283 9.18 -1.08 -7.18
N SER A 284 9.42 -0.59 -8.39
CA SER A 284 8.39 -0.56 -9.45
C SER A 284 8.09 -1.98 -9.96
N GLU A 285 6.79 -2.31 -10.15
CA GLU A 285 6.39 -3.66 -10.57
C GLU A 285 6.53 -3.86 -12.08
N THR A 286 6.11 -2.87 -12.87
CA THR A 286 6.23 -2.90 -14.34
C THR A 286 6.94 -1.64 -14.80
N VAL A 287 8.06 -1.81 -15.49
CA VAL A 287 8.89 -0.72 -16.01
C VAL A 287 8.85 -0.72 -17.55
N VAL A 288 8.34 0.37 -18.12
CA VAL A 288 8.35 0.60 -19.57
C VAL A 288 9.30 1.75 -19.90
N VAL A 289 10.10 1.61 -20.94
CA VAL A 289 11.10 2.61 -21.34
C VAL A 289 10.88 3.05 -22.76
N ILE A 290 10.86 4.36 -23.01
CA ILE A 290 10.90 4.98 -24.33
C ILE A 290 12.18 5.81 -24.39
N ASN A 291 13.11 5.46 -25.28
CA ASN A 291 14.34 6.21 -25.49
C ASN A 291 14.82 6.06 -26.94
N SER A 292 15.35 7.15 -27.51
CA SER A 292 15.96 7.12 -28.83
C SER A 292 17.35 6.46 -28.85
N ASP A 293 18.06 6.51 -27.70
CA ASP A 293 19.34 5.81 -27.51
C ASP A 293 19.10 4.37 -27.06
N ARG A 294 19.29 3.41 -27.98
CA ARG A 294 19.15 1.98 -27.70
C ARG A 294 20.18 1.43 -26.70
N THR A 295 21.23 2.20 -26.41
CA THR A 295 22.29 1.82 -25.45
C THR A 295 22.06 2.42 -24.07
N ALA A 296 21.00 3.18 -23.87
CA ALA A 296 20.69 3.79 -22.61
C ALA A 296 20.58 2.75 -21.48
N PRO A 297 21.32 2.89 -20.37
CA PRO A 297 21.29 1.95 -19.24
C PRO A 297 19.89 1.71 -18.67
N MET A 298 18.95 2.64 -18.88
CA MET A 298 17.56 2.50 -18.47
C MET A 298 16.86 1.27 -19.02
N PHE A 299 17.24 0.81 -20.24
CA PHE A 299 16.70 -0.42 -20.80
C PHE A 299 17.06 -1.68 -20.01
N GLY A 300 18.14 -1.63 -19.20
CA GLY A 300 18.49 -2.72 -18.30
C GLY A 300 17.52 -2.94 -17.14
N PHE A 301 16.60 -2.01 -16.90
CA PHE A 301 15.56 -2.07 -15.88
C PHE A 301 14.17 -2.29 -16.46
N ALA A 302 14.05 -2.37 -17.79
CA ALA A 302 12.77 -2.38 -18.49
C ALA A 302 12.22 -3.79 -18.66
N ASP A 303 10.94 -3.97 -18.35
CA ASP A 303 10.15 -5.14 -18.79
C ASP A 303 9.76 -5.00 -20.26
N LEU A 304 9.54 -3.75 -20.72
CA LEU A 304 9.26 -3.43 -22.12
C LEU A 304 10.02 -2.18 -22.54
N GLY A 305 10.79 -2.26 -23.60
CA GLY A 305 11.55 -1.14 -24.17
C GLY A 305 11.12 -0.78 -25.57
N LEU A 306 10.87 0.51 -25.82
CA LEU A 306 10.60 1.09 -27.13
C LEU A 306 11.76 1.99 -27.54
N VAL A 307 12.50 1.60 -28.56
CA VAL A 307 13.60 2.40 -29.11
C VAL A 307 13.04 3.33 -30.20
N GLY A 308 13.02 4.63 -29.93
CA GLY A 308 12.53 5.62 -30.88
C GLY A 308 12.37 7.01 -30.30
N ASP A 309 11.94 7.93 -31.16
CA ASP A 309 11.68 9.31 -30.80
C ASP A 309 10.37 9.44 -30.01
N LEU A 310 10.45 9.93 -28.78
CA LEU A 310 9.30 10.13 -27.92
C LEU A 310 8.26 11.09 -28.53
N HIS A 311 8.70 12.09 -29.29
CA HIS A 311 7.80 13.05 -29.97
C HIS A 311 6.99 12.42 -31.10
N ARG A 312 7.30 11.17 -31.50
CA ARG A 312 6.51 10.37 -32.42
C ARG A 312 5.72 9.28 -31.69
N ILE A 313 6.33 8.63 -30.69
CA ILE A 313 5.73 7.52 -29.96
C ILE A 313 4.61 7.98 -29.03
N VAL A 314 4.84 9.04 -28.23
CA VAL A 314 3.85 9.51 -27.25
C VAL A 314 2.57 10.03 -27.90
N PRO A 315 2.61 10.85 -28.98
CA PRO A 315 1.40 11.24 -29.68
C PRO A 315 0.62 10.06 -30.29
N GLU A 316 1.32 9.03 -30.78
CA GLU A 316 0.66 7.84 -31.32
C GLU A 316 0.00 7.01 -30.21
N LEU A 317 0.63 6.89 -29.04
CA LEU A 317 0.00 6.28 -27.85
C LEU A 317 -1.26 7.03 -27.44
N LEU A 318 -1.21 8.36 -27.38
CA LEU A 318 -2.38 9.20 -27.08
C LEU A 318 -3.51 8.97 -28.10
N ARG A 319 -3.18 8.88 -29.40
CA ARG A 319 -4.15 8.60 -30.44
C ARG A 319 -4.82 7.24 -30.26
N LEU A 320 -4.05 6.20 -29.96
CA LEU A 320 -4.56 4.83 -29.76
C LEU A 320 -5.47 4.75 -28.50
N LEU A 321 -5.05 5.35 -27.38
CA LEU A 321 -5.84 5.37 -26.15
C LEU A 321 -7.18 6.09 -26.36
N ASN A 322 -7.21 7.19 -27.12
CA ASN A 322 -8.46 7.88 -27.44
C ASN A 322 -9.38 7.06 -28.36
N THR A 323 -8.82 6.21 -29.24
CA THR A 323 -9.61 5.37 -30.14
C THR A 323 -10.28 4.22 -29.37
N ASP A 324 -9.58 3.61 -28.41
CA ASP A 324 -10.12 2.52 -27.59
C ASP A 324 -11.18 3.00 -26.57
N ALA A 325 -11.10 4.27 -26.13
CA ALA A 325 -12.10 4.87 -25.26
C ALA A 325 -13.47 5.08 -25.95
N VAL A 326 -13.50 5.17 -27.28
CA VAL A 326 -14.73 5.32 -28.08
C VAL A 326 -15.40 3.96 -28.38
N THR A 327 -14.67 2.86 -28.17
CA THR A 327 -15.15 1.50 -28.54
C THR A 327 -15.63 0.68 -27.33
N ARG A 328 -15.57 1.25 -26.14
CA ARG A 328 -16.11 0.69 -24.89
C ARG A 328 -17.30 1.50 -24.39
#